data_1ff20828b258b0d8a20046f8354f3c79
#
_entry.id   1ff20828b258b0d8a20046f8354f3c79
#
_cell.length_a   1.000
_cell.length_b   1.000
_cell.length_c   1.000
_cell.angle_alpha   90.00
_cell.angle_beta   90.00
_cell.angle_gamma   90.00
#
_symmetry.space_group_name_H-M   'P 1'
#
loop_
_entity.id
_entity.type
_entity.pdbx_description
1 polymer ?
#
loop_
_entity_poly.entity_id
_entity_poly.type
_entity_poly.pdbx_seq_one_letter_code
_entity_poly.pdbx_strand_id
1 'polypeptide(L)'
;MNWALAYIVSPSYLHAMGIPLRRGRFFTAHDDQHAPPVVVIDDVLARKYFGDQDPVGKRINVERTNNKAEIIGVVGHVNQWGLDLDATESLRAQMYVPCSQMPDSYIAMVPGGGGTFVVVRSDTPTTTLIASFRSASEQISGEQVVYGVETVNDLIAKSLATRRFSVILLGVFAALALVLSSVGIYGVISYLVGQRTQEIGIRVALGAGRIDVLRLVLSHGVKMALVGVASGLLASLGLTRLMSGLLYGVSATDPLTFLGVAGVLMLVAIAACYIPARRAMRVDPIVALRYE
;
A
#
# COMPACT_ATOMS: atom_id res chain seq x y z
N MET A 1 -17.87 20.06 10.77
CA MET A 1 -17.29 21.01 9.79
C MET A 1 -17.09 20.25 8.50
N ASN A 2 -17.59 20.79 7.39
CA ASN A 2 -17.45 20.17 6.07
C ASN A 2 -16.19 20.73 5.42
N TRP A 3 -15.12 19.95 5.36
CA TRP A 3 -13.86 20.37 4.77
C TRP A 3 -13.69 19.74 3.37
N ALA A 4 -13.27 20.56 2.43
CA ALA A 4 -12.76 20.12 1.14
C ALA A 4 -11.44 20.85 0.86
N LEU A 5 -10.51 20.16 0.21
CA LEU A 5 -9.26 20.78 -0.22
C LEU A 5 -9.51 21.64 -1.45
N ALA A 6 -9.06 22.88 -1.41
CA ALA A 6 -9.18 23.82 -2.53
C ALA A 6 -7.84 23.96 -3.25
N TYR A 7 -7.84 23.68 -4.54
CA TYR A 7 -6.69 23.81 -5.43
C TYR A 7 -6.91 25.00 -6.39
N ILE A 8 -5.96 25.92 -6.42
CA ILE A 8 -5.95 27.04 -7.34
C ILE A 8 -5.21 26.58 -8.59
N VAL A 9 -5.88 26.55 -9.73
CA VAL A 9 -5.35 25.94 -10.95
C VAL A 9 -5.59 26.77 -12.20
N SER A 10 -4.72 26.59 -13.19
CA SER A 10 -4.89 27.17 -14.53
C SER A 10 -5.89 26.35 -15.37
N PRO A 11 -6.45 26.91 -16.45
CA PRO A 11 -7.33 26.20 -17.36
C PRO A 11 -6.72 24.95 -18.00
N SER A 12 -5.39 24.91 -18.18
CA SER A 12 -4.67 23.77 -18.75
C SER A 12 -4.39 22.62 -17.76
N TYR A 13 -4.65 22.81 -16.46
CA TYR A 13 -4.28 21.87 -15.42
C TYR A 13 -4.85 20.46 -15.62
N LEU A 14 -6.13 20.33 -15.97
CA LEU A 14 -6.76 19.03 -16.20
C LEU A 14 -6.03 18.23 -17.29
N HIS A 15 -5.71 18.92 -18.39
CA HIS A 15 -5.03 18.30 -19.53
C HIS A 15 -3.61 17.85 -19.15
N ALA A 16 -2.87 18.72 -18.47
CA ALA A 16 -1.52 18.40 -18.01
C ALA A 16 -1.49 17.21 -17.07
N MET A 17 -2.42 17.14 -16.12
CA MET A 17 -2.52 16.06 -15.13
C MET A 17 -3.23 14.81 -15.67
N GLY A 18 -3.91 14.89 -16.82
CA GLY A 18 -4.69 13.80 -17.37
C GLY A 18 -5.94 13.46 -16.56
N ILE A 19 -6.51 14.44 -15.84
CA ILE A 19 -7.69 14.25 -15.01
C ILE A 19 -8.94 14.24 -15.92
N PRO A 20 -9.78 13.17 -15.86
CA PRO A 20 -10.97 13.10 -16.70
C PRO A 20 -12.07 14.05 -16.22
N LEU A 21 -12.63 14.82 -17.13
CA LEU A 21 -13.87 15.55 -16.91
C LEU A 21 -15.04 14.54 -16.96
N ARG A 22 -15.84 14.49 -15.90
CA ARG A 22 -16.99 13.57 -15.79
C ARG A 22 -18.30 14.20 -16.23
N ARG A 23 -18.55 15.47 -15.82
CA ARG A 23 -19.76 16.23 -16.13
C ARG A 23 -19.43 17.72 -16.27
N GLY A 24 -20.25 18.45 -17.03
CA GLY A 24 -20.11 19.90 -17.18
C GLY A 24 -18.90 20.31 -18.00
N ARG A 25 -18.26 21.43 -17.63
CA ARG A 25 -17.09 21.98 -18.27
C ARG A 25 -15.98 22.31 -17.25
N PHE A 26 -14.77 22.46 -17.73
CA PHE A 26 -13.67 23.02 -16.95
C PHE A 26 -13.47 24.51 -17.23
N PHE A 27 -12.51 25.11 -16.57
CA PHE A 27 -12.19 26.55 -16.70
C PHE A 27 -11.71 26.90 -18.10
N THR A 28 -12.05 28.09 -18.51
CA THR A 28 -11.62 28.72 -19.76
C THR A 28 -11.02 30.09 -19.47
N ALA A 29 -10.45 30.75 -20.47
CA ALA A 29 -9.95 32.10 -20.33
C ALA A 29 -11.06 33.15 -20.01
N HIS A 30 -12.33 32.79 -20.20
CA HIS A 30 -13.48 33.65 -19.91
C HIS A 30 -13.88 33.63 -18.43
N ASP A 31 -13.39 32.67 -17.66
CA ASP A 31 -13.63 32.58 -16.22
C ASP A 31 -12.58 33.45 -15.47
N ASP A 32 -12.57 34.75 -15.76
CA ASP A 32 -11.65 35.75 -15.21
C ASP A 32 -12.23 36.44 -13.96
N GLN A 33 -11.52 37.41 -13.42
CA GLN A 33 -11.91 38.17 -12.22
C GLN A 33 -13.24 38.96 -12.37
N HIS A 34 -13.71 39.21 -13.60
CA HIS A 34 -14.97 39.95 -13.88
C HIS A 34 -16.14 38.98 -14.08
N ALA A 35 -15.87 37.71 -14.31
CA ALA A 35 -16.89 36.70 -14.48
C ALA A 35 -17.49 36.24 -13.12
N PRO A 36 -18.71 35.69 -13.13
CA PRO A 36 -19.27 35.10 -11.92
C PRO A 36 -18.35 34.03 -11.32
N PRO A 37 -18.23 33.97 -9.97
CA PRO A 37 -17.38 32.98 -9.33
C PRO A 37 -17.77 31.51 -9.66
N VAL A 38 -16.81 30.73 -10.12
CA VAL A 38 -17.03 29.34 -10.54
C VAL A 38 -16.08 28.39 -9.81
N VAL A 39 -16.53 27.15 -9.67
CA VAL A 39 -15.77 26.06 -9.03
C VAL A 39 -16.02 24.74 -9.76
N VAL A 40 -15.00 23.93 -9.81
CA VAL A 40 -15.08 22.53 -10.25
C VAL A 40 -14.83 21.64 -9.06
N ILE A 41 -15.60 20.57 -8.92
CA ILE A 41 -15.50 19.65 -7.78
C ILE A 41 -15.10 18.27 -8.28
N ASP A 42 -14.54 17.45 -7.40
CA ASP A 42 -14.29 16.05 -7.70
C ASP A 42 -15.55 15.16 -7.51
N ASP A 43 -15.50 13.95 -8.02
CA ASP A 43 -16.61 13.00 -7.93
C ASP A 43 -16.83 12.49 -6.50
N VAL A 44 -15.84 12.59 -5.60
CA VAL A 44 -15.97 12.27 -4.18
C VAL A 44 -16.82 13.32 -3.47
N LEU A 45 -16.55 14.62 -3.69
CA LEU A 45 -17.35 15.70 -3.16
C LEU A 45 -18.78 15.64 -3.71
N ALA A 46 -18.91 15.40 -5.03
CA ALA A 46 -20.21 15.30 -5.69
C ALA A 46 -21.06 14.19 -5.03
N ARG A 47 -20.54 12.98 -4.85
CA ARG A 47 -21.24 11.88 -4.21
C ARG A 47 -21.58 12.15 -2.75
N LYS A 48 -20.64 12.74 -2.00
CA LYS A 48 -20.80 12.97 -0.57
C LYS A 48 -21.90 13.97 -0.22
N TYR A 49 -22.03 15.04 -1.00
CA TYR A 49 -22.93 16.15 -0.67
C TYR A 49 -24.16 16.24 -1.56
N PHE A 50 -24.14 15.65 -2.75
CA PHE A 50 -25.25 15.74 -3.68
C PHE A 50 -25.89 14.37 -3.99
N GLY A 51 -25.23 13.27 -3.59
CA GLY A 51 -25.74 11.91 -3.85
C GLY A 51 -25.95 11.68 -5.35
N ASP A 52 -27.18 11.34 -5.73
CA ASP A 52 -27.57 11.08 -7.13
C ASP A 52 -28.00 12.36 -7.89
N GLN A 53 -28.08 13.51 -7.19
CA GLN A 53 -28.46 14.76 -7.83
C GLN A 53 -27.30 15.34 -8.64
N ASP A 54 -27.63 15.99 -9.76
CA ASP A 54 -26.61 16.71 -10.52
C ASP A 54 -26.13 17.96 -9.74
N PRO A 55 -24.83 18.05 -9.42
CA PRO A 55 -24.29 19.21 -8.73
C PRO A 55 -24.06 20.41 -9.65
N VAL A 56 -23.98 20.22 -10.97
CA VAL A 56 -23.68 21.31 -11.93
C VAL A 56 -24.82 22.36 -11.90
N GLY A 57 -24.46 23.61 -11.87
CA GLY A 57 -25.36 24.76 -11.72
C GLY A 57 -25.76 25.09 -10.27
N LYS A 58 -25.44 24.23 -9.30
CA LYS A 58 -25.65 24.55 -7.88
C LYS A 58 -24.53 25.43 -7.34
N ARG A 59 -24.83 26.18 -6.29
CA ARG A 59 -23.84 27.10 -5.67
C ARG A 59 -23.36 26.57 -4.33
N ILE A 60 -22.07 26.61 -4.12
CA ILE A 60 -21.42 26.28 -2.85
C ILE A 60 -20.67 27.50 -2.31
N ASN A 61 -20.52 27.55 -0.99
CA ASN A 61 -19.73 28.59 -0.33
C ASN A 61 -18.26 28.18 -0.34
N VAL A 62 -17.43 28.96 -1.00
CA VAL A 62 -15.98 28.82 -0.99
C VAL A 62 -15.42 29.84 -0.02
N GLU A 63 -15.00 29.38 1.16
CA GLU A 63 -14.74 30.17 2.37
C GLU A 63 -13.81 31.38 2.18
N ARG A 64 -13.03 31.39 1.12
CA ARG A 64 -12.00 32.42 0.88
C ARG A 64 -12.33 33.43 -0.23
N THR A 65 -13.36 33.20 -0.98
CA THR A 65 -13.82 34.16 -2.00
C THR A 65 -14.96 35.04 -1.49
N ASN A 66 -15.43 34.83 -0.26
CA ASN A 66 -16.60 35.45 0.37
C ASN A 66 -17.88 35.44 -0.51
N ASN A 67 -17.90 34.67 -1.56
CA ASN A 67 -18.96 34.53 -2.53
C ASN A 67 -19.35 33.09 -2.76
N LYS A 68 -20.63 32.88 -3.07
CA LYS A 68 -21.13 31.59 -3.52
C LYS A 68 -20.68 31.36 -4.96
N ALA A 69 -19.80 30.37 -5.16
CA ALA A 69 -19.35 29.95 -6.48
C ALA A 69 -20.29 28.90 -7.09
N GLU A 70 -20.52 28.99 -8.38
CA GLU A 70 -21.32 28.04 -9.13
C GLU A 70 -20.47 26.82 -9.53
N ILE A 71 -20.99 25.64 -9.30
CA ILE A 71 -20.35 24.39 -9.76
C ILE A 71 -20.57 24.26 -11.26
N ILE A 72 -19.50 24.36 -12.04
CA ILE A 72 -19.56 24.29 -13.50
C ILE A 72 -19.14 22.93 -14.04
N GLY A 73 -18.53 22.07 -13.23
CA GLY A 73 -18.09 20.75 -13.67
C GLY A 73 -17.73 19.82 -12.52
N VAL A 74 -17.68 18.53 -12.87
CA VAL A 74 -17.25 17.45 -12.00
C VAL A 74 -16.11 16.69 -12.67
N VAL A 75 -15.01 16.47 -11.94
CA VAL A 75 -13.81 15.79 -12.42
C VAL A 75 -13.55 14.49 -11.65
N GLY A 76 -12.72 13.63 -12.21
CA GLY A 76 -12.26 12.44 -11.49
C GLY A 76 -11.42 12.82 -10.28
N HIS A 77 -11.53 12.03 -9.21
CA HIS A 77 -10.71 12.20 -8.00
C HIS A 77 -9.23 11.90 -8.26
N VAL A 78 -8.34 12.63 -7.60
CA VAL A 78 -6.89 12.47 -7.71
C VAL A 78 -6.26 12.38 -6.32
N ASN A 79 -5.43 11.38 -6.11
CA ASN A 79 -4.69 11.20 -4.85
C ASN A 79 -3.48 12.15 -4.79
N GLN A 80 -3.69 13.39 -4.33
CA GLN A 80 -2.65 14.42 -4.35
C GLN A 80 -1.69 14.38 -3.15
N TRP A 81 -2.08 13.74 -2.06
CA TRP A 81 -1.29 13.69 -0.81
C TRP A 81 -0.51 12.39 -0.63
N GLY A 82 -0.38 11.60 -1.69
CA GLY A 82 0.25 10.29 -1.69
C GLY A 82 -0.77 9.16 -1.69
N LEU A 83 -0.31 7.99 -2.06
CA LEU A 83 -1.16 6.81 -2.22
C LEU A 83 -1.67 6.25 -0.87
N ASP A 84 -1.06 6.68 0.25
CA ASP A 84 -1.34 6.16 1.59
C ASP A 84 -2.20 7.09 2.46
N LEU A 85 -2.33 8.39 2.11
CA LEU A 85 -3.00 9.39 2.96
C LEU A 85 -4.50 9.54 2.69
N ASP A 86 -5.04 8.81 1.74
CA ASP A 86 -6.48 8.79 1.44
C ASP A 86 -7.36 8.15 2.53
N ALA A 87 -6.73 7.78 3.63
CA ALA A 87 -7.38 7.08 4.73
C ALA A 87 -8.34 7.94 5.57
N THR A 88 -8.22 9.26 5.51
CA THR A 88 -9.08 10.15 6.29
C THR A 88 -10.19 10.69 5.38
N GLU A 89 -11.41 10.22 5.52
CA GLU A 89 -12.58 10.61 4.71
C GLU A 89 -12.79 12.13 4.58
N SER A 90 -12.33 12.90 5.57
CA SER A 90 -12.46 14.36 5.58
C SER A 90 -11.53 15.08 4.59
N LEU A 91 -10.43 14.43 4.16
CA LEU A 91 -9.45 15.02 3.26
C LEU A 91 -9.61 14.59 1.80
N ARG A 92 -10.58 13.73 1.49
CA ARG A 92 -10.78 13.18 0.15
C ARG A 92 -11.50 14.13 -0.80
N ALA A 93 -12.42 14.95 -0.29
CA ALA A 93 -13.20 15.86 -1.13
C ALA A 93 -12.32 17.00 -1.63
N GLN A 94 -12.31 17.24 -2.94
CA GLN A 94 -11.48 18.24 -3.60
C GLN A 94 -12.34 19.21 -4.40
N MET A 95 -11.91 20.48 -4.41
CA MET A 95 -12.47 21.50 -5.28
C MET A 95 -11.34 22.22 -5.99
N TYR A 96 -11.61 22.67 -7.18
CA TYR A 96 -10.70 23.43 -8.03
C TYR A 96 -11.26 24.81 -8.26
N VAL A 97 -10.41 25.82 -8.17
CA VAL A 97 -10.77 27.23 -8.34
C VAL A 97 -9.85 27.84 -9.40
N PRO A 98 -10.33 28.63 -10.35
CA PRO A 98 -9.48 29.21 -11.36
C PRO A 98 -8.55 30.28 -10.76
N CYS A 99 -7.27 30.23 -11.09
CA CYS A 99 -6.27 31.20 -10.62
C CYS A 99 -6.62 32.64 -11.03
N SER A 100 -7.31 32.81 -12.16
CA SER A 100 -7.77 34.12 -12.68
C SER A 100 -8.82 34.81 -11.80
N GLN A 101 -9.51 34.08 -10.92
CA GLN A 101 -10.50 34.61 -9.98
C GLN A 101 -9.96 34.78 -8.55
N MET A 102 -8.68 34.47 -8.33
CA MET A 102 -8.05 34.63 -7.02
C MET A 102 -7.37 35.99 -6.89
N PRO A 103 -7.55 36.70 -5.77
CA PRO A 103 -6.80 37.93 -5.50
C PRO A 103 -5.29 37.63 -5.40
N ASP A 104 -4.46 38.51 -5.93
CA ASP A 104 -2.99 38.39 -5.89
C ASP A 104 -2.46 38.28 -4.46
N SER A 105 -3.07 38.99 -3.52
CA SER A 105 -2.76 38.91 -2.09
C SER A 105 -2.93 37.50 -1.51
N TYR A 106 -3.87 36.74 -2.06
CA TYR A 106 -4.11 35.36 -1.60
C TYR A 106 -3.09 34.38 -2.19
N ILE A 107 -2.74 34.53 -3.46
CA ILE A 107 -1.72 33.73 -4.13
C ILE A 107 -0.37 33.90 -3.40
N ALA A 108 -0.05 35.12 -2.97
CA ALA A 108 1.16 35.40 -2.18
C ALA A 108 1.16 34.82 -0.77
N MET A 109 -0.01 34.52 -0.19
CA MET A 109 -0.16 33.97 1.17
C MET A 109 -0.18 32.44 1.25
N VAL A 110 -0.17 31.73 0.12
CA VAL A 110 -0.21 30.24 0.14
C VAL A 110 1.00 29.71 0.91
N PRO A 111 0.79 28.87 1.95
CA PRO A 111 1.88 28.30 2.74
C PRO A 111 2.84 27.49 1.86
N GLY A 112 4.12 27.82 1.90
CA GLY A 112 5.17 27.21 1.07
C GLY A 112 6.13 28.23 0.46
N GLY A 113 6.05 29.49 0.86
CA GLY A 113 7.03 30.52 0.47
C GLY A 113 6.73 31.24 -0.86
N GLY A 114 5.45 31.34 -1.26
CA GLY A 114 5.07 32.17 -2.41
C GLY A 114 5.41 31.59 -3.78
N GLY A 115 5.66 30.26 -3.86
CA GLY A 115 5.96 29.59 -5.12
C GLY A 115 4.72 29.07 -5.82
N THR A 116 4.72 29.10 -7.15
CA THR A 116 3.72 28.44 -8.00
C THR A 116 4.28 27.11 -8.48
N PHE A 117 3.47 26.05 -8.37
CA PHE A 117 3.82 24.77 -8.96
C PHE A 117 3.46 24.76 -10.44
N VAL A 118 4.42 24.44 -11.29
CA VAL A 118 4.20 24.28 -12.73
C VAL A 118 4.28 22.80 -13.08
N VAL A 119 3.19 22.30 -13.65
CA VAL A 119 3.14 20.91 -14.14
C VAL A 119 3.30 20.94 -15.65
N VAL A 120 4.31 20.22 -16.13
CA VAL A 120 4.58 20.09 -17.57
C VAL A 120 4.44 18.64 -17.99
N ARG A 121 3.62 18.38 -19.00
CA ARG A 121 3.53 17.07 -19.68
C ARG A 121 4.23 17.19 -21.04
N SER A 122 5.24 16.38 -21.27
CA SER A 122 6.01 16.39 -22.52
C SER A 122 6.70 15.05 -22.73
N ASP A 123 6.96 14.70 -23.98
CA ASP A 123 7.79 13.58 -24.37
C ASP A 123 9.29 13.97 -24.47
N THR A 124 9.61 15.24 -24.25
CA THR A 124 10.98 15.76 -24.27
C THR A 124 11.73 15.33 -22.99
N PRO A 125 13.03 15.01 -23.07
CA PRO A 125 13.83 14.67 -21.91
C PRO A 125 13.78 15.78 -20.83
N THR A 126 13.66 15.39 -19.58
CA THR A 126 13.50 16.29 -18.41
C THR A 126 14.61 17.33 -18.32
N THR A 127 15.85 16.95 -18.64
CA THR A 127 17.02 17.86 -18.63
C THR A 127 16.86 19.03 -19.61
N THR A 128 16.35 18.76 -20.82
CA THR A 128 16.10 19.79 -21.83
C THR A 128 14.95 20.70 -21.42
N LEU A 129 13.88 20.13 -20.87
CA LEU A 129 12.74 20.90 -20.36
C LEU A 129 13.14 21.85 -19.23
N ILE A 130 13.96 21.39 -18.28
CA ILE A 130 14.45 22.23 -17.17
C ILE A 130 15.24 23.42 -17.71
N ALA A 131 16.15 23.19 -18.67
CA ALA A 131 16.95 24.25 -19.27
C ALA A 131 16.07 25.28 -19.99
N SER A 132 15.12 24.82 -20.81
CA SER A 132 14.19 25.68 -21.54
C SER A 132 13.28 26.46 -20.59
N PHE A 133 12.77 25.82 -19.54
CA PHE A 133 11.90 26.46 -18.56
C PHE A 133 12.67 27.53 -17.74
N ARG A 134 13.91 27.25 -17.34
CA ARG A 134 14.76 28.20 -16.64
C ARG A 134 15.06 29.43 -17.50
N SER A 135 15.44 29.21 -18.76
CA SER A 135 15.68 30.31 -19.71
C SER A 135 14.45 31.14 -19.93
N ALA A 136 13.26 30.55 -20.08
CA ALA A 136 12.01 31.28 -20.23
C ALA A 136 11.65 32.07 -18.96
N SER A 137 11.86 31.48 -17.78
CA SER A 137 11.63 32.17 -16.49
C SER A 137 12.54 33.37 -16.30
N GLU A 138 13.81 33.27 -16.67
CA GLU A 138 14.77 34.38 -16.62
C GLU A 138 14.40 35.52 -17.57
N GLN A 139 13.79 35.23 -18.73
CA GLN A 139 13.29 36.22 -19.67
C GLN A 139 12.07 36.99 -19.16
N ILE A 140 11.23 36.35 -18.34
CA ILE A 140 10.02 36.98 -17.79
C ILE A 140 10.37 37.86 -16.57
N SER A 141 11.17 37.32 -15.65
CA SER A 141 11.61 38.03 -14.45
C SER A 141 12.91 37.41 -13.94
N GLY A 142 13.98 38.20 -13.89
CA GLY A 142 15.28 37.72 -13.37
C GLY A 142 15.31 37.38 -11.87
N GLU A 143 14.23 37.65 -11.14
CA GLU A 143 14.10 37.35 -9.71
C GLU A 143 13.44 35.99 -9.41
N GLN A 144 12.94 35.29 -10.44
CA GLN A 144 12.26 34.01 -10.24
C GLN A 144 13.26 32.87 -10.16
N VAL A 145 13.21 32.13 -9.05
CA VAL A 145 14.05 30.95 -8.84
C VAL A 145 13.25 29.68 -9.09
N VAL A 146 13.71 28.88 -10.08
CA VAL A 146 13.16 27.55 -10.35
C VAL A 146 13.86 26.55 -9.45
N TYR A 147 13.15 25.93 -8.53
CA TYR A 147 13.67 24.91 -7.62
C TYR A 147 12.73 23.71 -7.52
N GLY A 148 13.23 22.60 -6.97
CA GLY A 148 12.41 21.43 -6.68
C GLY A 148 11.86 20.73 -7.91
N VAL A 149 12.63 20.71 -9.02
CA VAL A 149 12.20 20.03 -10.24
C VAL A 149 12.29 18.51 -10.06
N GLU A 150 11.15 17.86 -10.12
CA GLU A 150 11.03 16.41 -9.94
C GLU A 150 10.10 15.81 -11.00
N THR A 151 10.33 14.56 -11.38
CA THR A 151 9.35 13.85 -12.22
C THR A 151 8.22 13.31 -11.35
N VAL A 152 7.03 13.12 -11.95
CA VAL A 152 5.91 12.48 -11.24
C VAL A 152 6.29 11.07 -10.79
N ASN A 153 7.11 10.36 -11.57
CA ASN A 153 7.61 9.04 -11.19
C ASN A 153 8.50 9.09 -9.94
N ASP A 154 9.34 10.11 -9.79
CA ASP A 154 10.16 10.29 -8.59
C ASP A 154 9.30 10.62 -7.36
N LEU A 155 8.26 11.45 -7.53
CA LEU A 155 7.30 11.75 -6.47
C LEU A 155 6.56 10.49 -6.01
N ILE A 156 6.10 9.66 -6.95
CA ILE A 156 5.48 8.37 -6.66
C ILE A 156 6.48 7.43 -5.95
N ALA A 157 7.71 7.34 -6.43
CA ALA A 157 8.75 6.52 -5.83
C ALA A 157 9.07 6.96 -4.39
N LYS A 158 9.15 8.27 -4.14
CA LYS A 158 9.34 8.83 -2.79
C LYS A 158 8.15 8.53 -1.87
N SER A 159 6.94 8.69 -2.36
CA SER A 159 5.71 8.35 -1.61
C SER A 159 5.67 6.88 -1.20
N LEU A 160 6.17 5.99 -2.05
CA LEU A 160 6.21 4.55 -1.78
C LEU A 160 7.44 4.09 -0.97
N ALA A 161 8.47 4.94 -0.80
CA ALA A 161 9.73 4.56 -0.17
C ALA A 161 9.54 4.10 1.28
N THR A 162 8.75 4.82 2.07
CA THR A 162 8.45 4.48 3.47
C THR A 162 7.75 3.12 3.56
N ARG A 163 6.81 2.87 2.67
CA ARG A 163 6.08 1.59 2.62
C ARG A 163 6.99 0.44 2.21
N ARG A 164 7.85 0.65 1.22
CA ARG A 164 8.86 -0.36 0.81
C ARG A 164 9.78 -0.73 1.96
N PHE A 165 10.26 0.24 2.71
CA PHE A 165 11.10 -0.01 3.89
C PHE A 165 10.38 -0.87 4.91
N SER A 166 9.13 -0.53 5.26
CA SER A 166 8.32 -1.32 6.20
C SER A 166 8.08 -2.74 5.71
N VAL A 167 7.77 -2.93 4.42
CA VAL A 167 7.55 -4.27 3.83
C VAL A 167 8.84 -5.09 3.85
N ILE A 168 9.99 -4.50 3.51
CA ILE A 168 11.30 -5.19 3.56
C ILE A 168 11.62 -5.59 5.01
N LEU A 169 11.43 -4.69 5.96
CA LEU A 169 11.69 -4.96 7.38
C LEU A 169 10.81 -6.10 7.90
N LEU A 170 9.52 -6.07 7.61
CA LEU A 170 8.58 -7.15 7.95
C LEU A 170 8.97 -8.47 7.28
N GLY A 171 9.41 -8.41 6.01
CA GLY A 171 9.90 -9.58 5.28
C GLY A 171 11.12 -10.23 5.93
N VAL A 172 12.07 -9.42 6.39
CA VAL A 172 13.25 -9.90 7.14
C VAL A 172 12.83 -10.56 8.45
N PHE A 173 11.94 -9.94 9.22
CA PHE A 173 11.43 -10.54 10.46
C PHE A 173 10.66 -11.84 10.20
N ALA A 174 9.86 -11.90 9.15
CA ALA A 174 9.15 -13.12 8.76
C ALA A 174 10.14 -14.24 8.38
N ALA A 175 11.19 -13.93 7.63
CA ALA A 175 12.23 -14.89 7.28
C ALA A 175 12.97 -15.42 8.54
N LEU A 176 13.34 -14.53 9.46
CA LEU A 176 13.96 -14.92 10.73
C LEU A 176 13.03 -15.81 11.58
N ALA A 177 11.75 -15.46 11.66
CA ALA A 177 10.75 -16.26 12.37
C ALA A 177 10.60 -17.66 11.75
N LEU A 178 10.61 -17.78 10.41
CA LEU A 178 10.60 -19.07 9.71
C LEU A 178 11.84 -19.91 10.02
N VAL A 179 13.03 -19.31 10.04
CA VAL A 179 14.27 -20.01 10.38
C VAL A 179 14.22 -20.52 11.82
N LEU A 180 13.86 -19.65 12.78
CA LEU A 180 13.74 -20.05 14.19
C LEU A 180 12.71 -21.16 14.39
N SER A 181 11.54 -21.03 13.75
CA SER A 181 10.50 -22.06 13.78
C SER A 181 11.00 -23.39 13.22
N SER A 182 11.73 -23.37 12.10
CA SER A 182 12.31 -24.58 11.49
C SER A 182 13.31 -25.27 12.41
N VAL A 183 14.18 -24.49 13.08
CA VAL A 183 15.13 -25.00 14.07
C VAL A 183 14.39 -25.59 15.29
N GLY A 184 13.35 -24.90 15.75
CA GLY A 184 12.50 -25.41 16.84
C GLY A 184 11.83 -26.73 16.51
N ILE A 185 11.19 -26.84 15.34
CA ILE A 185 10.56 -28.09 14.86
C ILE A 185 11.60 -29.19 14.73
N TYR A 186 12.76 -28.90 14.14
CA TYR A 186 13.86 -29.84 14.02
C TYR A 186 14.30 -30.37 15.40
N GLY A 187 14.49 -29.48 16.38
CA GLY A 187 14.90 -29.85 17.74
C GLY A 187 13.90 -30.78 18.42
N VAL A 188 12.60 -30.40 18.37
CA VAL A 188 11.53 -31.21 18.98
C VAL A 188 11.43 -32.60 18.32
N ILE A 189 11.42 -32.65 16.99
CA ILE A 189 11.31 -33.93 16.27
C ILE A 189 12.56 -34.79 16.51
N SER A 190 13.77 -34.19 16.51
CA SER A 190 15.01 -34.95 16.82
C SER A 190 14.99 -35.52 18.23
N TYR A 191 14.50 -34.78 19.21
CA TYR A 191 14.34 -35.24 20.58
C TYR A 191 13.33 -36.40 20.68
N LEU A 192 12.16 -36.28 20.06
CA LEU A 192 11.13 -37.31 20.03
C LEU A 192 11.63 -38.61 19.36
N VAL A 193 12.39 -38.49 18.27
CA VAL A 193 13.01 -39.63 17.59
C VAL A 193 14.04 -40.29 18.52
N GLY A 194 14.87 -39.50 19.21
CA GLY A 194 15.84 -39.99 20.18
C GLY A 194 15.19 -40.81 21.31
N GLN A 195 14.08 -40.30 21.90
CA GLN A 195 13.34 -41.03 22.95
C GLN A 195 12.70 -42.31 22.47
N ARG A 196 12.34 -42.43 21.17
CA ARG A 196 11.69 -43.62 20.61
C ARG A 196 12.63 -44.53 19.82
N THR A 197 13.94 -44.32 19.94
CA THR A 197 14.93 -45.08 19.16
C THR A 197 14.79 -46.62 19.42
N GLN A 198 14.53 -47.03 20.64
CA GLN A 198 14.32 -48.42 21.00
C GLN A 198 13.03 -49.01 20.38
N GLU A 199 11.92 -48.26 20.43
CA GLU A 199 10.65 -48.66 19.78
C GLU A 199 10.81 -48.79 18.27
N ILE A 200 11.50 -47.84 17.64
CA ILE A 200 11.81 -47.87 16.22
C ILE A 200 12.71 -49.06 15.88
N GLY A 201 13.75 -49.30 16.69
CA GLY A 201 14.64 -50.44 16.52
C GLY A 201 13.92 -51.79 16.57
N ILE A 202 13.02 -52.01 17.55
CA ILE A 202 12.18 -53.21 17.66
C ILE A 202 11.30 -53.41 16.41
N ARG A 203 10.65 -52.34 15.95
CA ARG A 203 9.80 -52.40 14.73
C ARG A 203 10.59 -52.76 13.47
N VAL A 204 11.78 -52.17 13.32
CA VAL A 204 12.67 -52.48 12.19
C VAL A 204 13.17 -53.93 12.27
N ALA A 205 13.51 -54.42 13.47
CA ALA A 205 13.89 -55.81 13.68
C ALA A 205 12.74 -56.80 13.36
N LEU A 206 11.48 -56.38 13.57
CA LEU A 206 10.25 -57.12 13.23
C LEU A 206 9.86 -56.98 11.75
N GLY A 207 10.66 -56.31 10.92
CA GLY A 207 10.43 -56.21 9.48
C GLY A 207 9.73 -54.91 9.00
N ALA A 208 9.58 -53.91 9.87
CA ALA A 208 9.04 -52.62 9.43
C ALA A 208 9.95 -51.97 8.40
N GLY A 209 9.35 -51.52 7.30
CA GLY A 209 10.06 -50.85 6.23
C GLY A 209 10.52 -49.42 6.61
N ARG A 210 11.57 -48.92 5.94
CA ARG A 210 12.05 -47.54 6.15
C ARG A 210 10.96 -46.48 5.92
N ILE A 211 10.02 -46.76 5.01
CA ILE A 211 8.90 -45.88 4.71
C ILE A 211 7.91 -45.79 5.89
N ASP A 212 7.73 -46.90 6.63
CA ASP A 212 6.81 -46.92 7.77
C ASP A 212 7.33 -46.05 8.92
N VAL A 213 8.66 -46.10 9.18
CA VAL A 213 9.33 -45.22 10.14
C VAL A 213 9.24 -43.76 9.71
N LEU A 214 9.49 -43.49 8.42
CA LEU A 214 9.36 -42.15 7.87
C LEU A 214 7.93 -41.58 8.05
N ARG A 215 6.93 -42.40 7.69
CA ARG A 215 5.52 -42.01 7.82
C ARG A 215 5.12 -41.76 9.29
N LEU A 216 5.65 -42.54 10.21
CA LEU A 216 5.40 -42.35 11.63
C LEU A 216 5.93 -41.03 12.15
N VAL A 217 7.18 -40.68 11.84
CA VAL A 217 7.82 -39.42 12.26
C VAL A 217 7.17 -38.22 11.58
N LEU A 218 6.96 -38.30 10.26
CA LEU A 218 6.31 -37.24 9.52
C LEU A 218 4.86 -36.97 9.97
N SER A 219 4.10 -38.01 10.31
CA SER A 219 2.71 -37.83 10.77
C SER A 219 2.62 -37.04 12.06
N HIS A 220 3.57 -37.20 12.99
CA HIS A 220 3.64 -36.42 14.22
C HIS A 220 4.02 -34.97 13.92
N GLY A 221 5.02 -34.73 13.05
CA GLY A 221 5.43 -33.41 12.65
C GLY A 221 4.33 -32.65 11.90
N VAL A 222 3.64 -33.29 10.97
CA VAL A 222 2.51 -32.73 10.23
C VAL A 222 1.34 -32.38 11.15
N LYS A 223 1.00 -33.24 12.12
CA LYS A 223 -0.06 -32.94 13.10
C LYS A 223 0.28 -31.70 13.93
N MET A 224 1.52 -31.61 14.45
CA MET A 224 1.98 -30.43 15.19
C MET A 224 1.94 -29.17 14.31
N ALA A 225 2.41 -29.27 13.05
CA ALA A 225 2.38 -28.17 12.10
C ALA A 225 0.95 -27.72 11.79
N LEU A 226 0.01 -28.65 11.58
CA LEU A 226 -1.40 -28.33 11.34
C LEU A 226 -2.03 -27.58 12.51
N VAL A 227 -1.80 -28.03 13.75
CA VAL A 227 -2.29 -27.34 14.95
C VAL A 227 -1.67 -25.94 15.05
N GLY A 228 -0.36 -25.80 14.80
CA GLY A 228 0.34 -24.52 14.80
C GLY A 228 -0.18 -23.56 13.71
N VAL A 229 -0.35 -24.04 12.48
CA VAL A 229 -0.89 -23.25 11.37
C VAL A 229 -2.34 -22.84 11.65
N ALA A 230 -3.18 -23.75 12.14
CA ALA A 230 -4.58 -23.45 12.46
C ALA A 230 -4.69 -22.39 13.57
N SER A 231 -3.93 -22.56 14.67
CA SER A 231 -3.92 -21.56 15.76
C SER A 231 -3.34 -20.23 15.31
N GLY A 232 -2.29 -20.23 14.49
CA GLY A 232 -1.70 -19.04 13.91
C GLY A 232 -2.65 -18.28 12.98
N LEU A 233 -3.40 -19.00 12.13
CA LEU A 233 -4.43 -18.41 11.28
C LEU A 233 -5.56 -17.77 12.08
N LEU A 234 -6.05 -18.44 13.13
CA LEU A 234 -7.07 -17.87 14.02
C LEU A 234 -6.57 -16.62 14.74
N ALA A 235 -5.35 -16.65 15.27
CA ALA A 235 -4.72 -15.49 15.90
C ALA A 235 -4.53 -14.35 14.90
N SER A 236 -4.07 -14.64 13.68
CA SER A 236 -3.90 -13.65 12.61
C SER A 236 -5.21 -13.00 12.21
N LEU A 237 -6.30 -13.78 12.06
CA LEU A 237 -7.64 -13.24 11.77
C LEU A 237 -8.14 -12.33 12.90
N GLY A 238 -7.91 -12.72 14.17
CA GLY A 238 -8.25 -11.89 15.33
C GLY A 238 -7.47 -10.58 15.35
N LEU A 239 -6.15 -10.64 15.14
CA LEU A 239 -5.28 -9.47 15.14
C LEU A 239 -5.59 -8.53 13.96
N THR A 240 -5.86 -9.09 12.78
CA THR A 240 -6.25 -8.33 11.60
C THR A 240 -7.55 -7.58 11.81
N ARG A 241 -8.54 -8.18 12.48
CA ARG A 241 -9.78 -7.49 12.86
C ARG A 241 -9.54 -6.36 13.86
N LEU A 242 -8.65 -6.55 14.83
CA LEU A 242 -8.30 -5.52 15.80
C LEU A 242 -7.57 -4.35 15.13
N MET A 243 -6.76 -4.63 14.11
CA MET A 243 -6.01 -3.63 13.35
C MET A 243 -6.81 -3.05 12.16
N SER A 244 -8.00 -3.54 11.87
CA SER A 244 -8.82 -3.07 10.73
C SER A 244 -9.16 -1.58 10.81
N GLY A 245 -9.19 -1.00 12.00
CA GLY A 245 -9.29 0.46 12.22
C GLY A 245 -8.05 1.25 11.81
N LEU A 246 -6.91 0.60 11.60
CA LEU A 246 -5.63 1.19 11.20
C LEU A 246 -5.24 0.87 9.74
N LEU A 247 -5.88 -0.15 9.16
CA LEU A 247 -5.65 -0.58 7.76
C LEU A 247 -6.79 -0.06 6.87
N TYR A 248 -6.57 1.07 6.24
CA TYR A 248 -7.51 1.61 5.27
C TYR A 248 -7.18 1.13 3.85
N GLY A 249 -8.20 0.68 3.12
CA GLY A 249 -8.14 0.48 1.66
C GLY A 249 -7.63 -0.87 1.15
N VAL A 250 -7.21 -1.79 2.02
CA VAL A 250 -6.87 -3.17 1.63
C VAL A 250 -7.84 -4.10 2.33
N SER A 251 -8.44 -5.04 1.58
CA SER A 251 -9.20 -6.12 2.19
C SER A 251 -8.27 -6.90 3.12
N ALA A 252 -8.47 -6.71 4.43
CA ALA A 252 -7.66 -7.32 5.48
C ALA A 252 -7.75 -8.86 5.52
N THR A 253 -8.60 -9.45 4.67
CA THR A 253 -8.88 -10.88 4.60
C THR A 253 -8.88 -11.35 3.15
N ASP A 254 -7.71 -11.37 2.50
CA ASP A 254 -7.56 -12.03 1.21
C ASP A 254 -7.34 -13.54 1.43
N PRO A 255 -8.31 -14.42 1.09
CA PRO A 255 -8.20 -15.87 1.33
C PRO A 255 -7.01 -16.49 0.58
N LEU A 256 -6.64 -15.93 -0.57
CA LEU A 256 -5.56 -16.46 -1.40
C LEU A 256 -4.20 -16.25 -0.71
N THR A 257 -4.00 -15.10 -0.10
CA THR A 257 -2.80 -14.77 0.69
C THR A 257 -2.71 -15.69 1.91
N PHE A 258 -3.79 -15.88 2.66
CA PHE A 258 -3.82 -16.77 3.82
C PHE A 258 -3.49 -18.22 3.45
N LEU A 259 -4.07 -18.73 2.37
CA LEU A 259 -3.77 -20.08 1.86
C LEU A 259 -2.33 -20.20 1.38
N GLY A 260 -1.81 -19.19 0.69
CA GLY A 260 -0.42 -19.15 0.23
C GLY A 260 0.57 -19.21 1.40
N VAL A 261 0.37 -18.38 2.43
CA VAL A 261 1.20 -18.36 3.62
C VAL A 261 1.10 -19.68 4.39
N ALA A 262 -0.11 -20.24 4.58
CA ALA A 262 -0.30 -21.53 5.23
C ALA A 262 0.41 -22.65 4.46
N GLY A 263 0.36 -22.64 3.13
CA GLY A 263 1.07 -23.58 2.27
C GLY A 263 2.59 -23.51 2.43
N VAL A 264 3.15 -22.30 2.43
CA VAL A 264 4.59 -22.09 2.66
C VAL A 264 5.02 -22.56 4.05
N LEU A 265 4.26 -22.24 5.10
CA LEU A 265 4.54 -22.70 6.47
C LEU A 265 4.51 -24.22 6.57
N MET A 266 3.53 -24.86 5.92
CA MET A 266 3.43 -26.32 5.89
C MET A 266 4.61 -26.97 5.16
N LEU A 267 5.03 -26.43 4.02
CA LEU A 267 6.20 -26.91 3.28
C LEU A 267 7.48 -26.79 4.10
N VAL A 268 7.68 -25.66 4.78
CA VAL A 268 8.84 -25.44 5.66
C VAL A 268 8.83 -26.43 6.83
N ALA A 269 7.67 -26.66 7.45
CA ALA A 269 7.52 -27.63 8.55
C ALA A 269 7.83 -29.08 8.10
N ILE A 270 7.33 -29.48 6.92
CA ILE A 270 7.62 -30.80 6.35
C ILE A 270 9.12 -30.95 6.05
N ALA A 271 9.74 -29.92 5.47
CA ALA A 271 11.17 -29.92 5.18
C ALA A 271 12.01 -30.02 6.47
N ALA A 272 11.63 -29.28 7.53
CA ALA A 272 12.30 -29.35 8.84
C ALA A 272 12.16 -30.72 9.50
N CYS A 273 11.04 -31.40 9.30
CA CYS A 273 10.82 -32.78 9.81
C CYS A 273 11.57 -33.85 8.98
N TYR A 274 11.86 -33.59 7.72
CA TYR A 274 12.44 -34.57 6.81
C TYR A 274 13.86 -35.00 7.23
N ILE A 275 14.71 -34.06 7.67
CA ILE A 275 16.10 -34.33 8.07
C ILE A 275 16.14 -35.31 9.27
N PRO A 276 15.46 -35.07 10.41
CA PRO A 276 15.46 -35.99 11.53
C PRO A 276 14.78 -37.33 11.18
N ALA A 277 13.72 -37.29 10.36
CA ALA A 277 13.06 -38.51 9.90
C ALA A 277 14.00 -39.41 9.06
N ARG A 278 14.79 -38.77 8.18
CA ARG A 278 15.82 -39.49 7.40
C ARG A 278 16.93 -40.09 8.28
N ARG A 279 17.29 -39.41 9.37
CA ARG A 279 18.23 -39.96 10.37
C ARG A 279 17.64 -41.14 11.09
N ALA A 280 16.36 -41.09 11.50
CA ALA A 280 15.65 -42.19 12.14
C ALA A 280 15.65 -43.48 11.30
N MET A 281 15.53 -43.37 9.97
CA MET A 281 15.58 -44.55 9.07
C MET A 281 16.93 -45.24 8.98
N ARG A 282 18.01 -44.63 9.47
CA ARG A 282 19.39 -45.16 9.43
C ARG A 282 19.82 -45.71 10.77
N VAL A 283 18.94 -45.86 11.75
CA VAL A 283 19.23 -46.44 13.05
C VAL A 283 19.49 -47.91 12.83
N ASP A 284 20.67 -48.37 13.28
CA ASP A 284 21.03 -49.80 13.27
C ASP A 284 20.29 -50.51 14.40
N PRO A 285 19.46 -51.53 14.09
CA PRO A 285 18.71 -52.28 15.10
C PRO A 285 19.60 -52.90 16.20
N ILE A 286 20.83 -53.28 15.84
CA ILE A 286 21.77 -53.93 16.80
C ILE A 286 22.25 -52.89 17.82
N VAL A 287 22.51 -51.64 17.38
CA VAL A 287 22.94 -50.56 18.25
C VAL A 287 21.77 -50.09 19.14
N ALA A 288 20.55 -50.01 18.57
CA ALA A 288 19.34 -49.61 19.31
C ALA A 288 18.94 -50.57 20.46
N LEU A 289 19.26 -51.86 20.32
CA LEU A 289 18.97 -52.90 21.34
C LEU A 289 20.10 -53.06 22.37
N ARG A 290 21.29 -52.49 22.11
CA ARG A 290 22.47 -52.63 22.98
C ARG A 290 22.63 -51.51 24.01
N TYR A 291 21.82 -50.46 23.91
CA TYR A 291 21.80 -49.35 24.88
C TYR A 291 20.91 -49.78 26.09
N GLU A 292 21.49 -50.42 27.06
CA GLU A 292 21.10 -50.41 28.46
C GLU A 292 21.85 -49.30 29.18
#